data_e1dc9def52ef6b5523a910a55b78120b
#
_entry.id   e1dc9def52ef6b5523a910a55b78120b
#
_cell.length_a   1.000
_cell.length_b   1.000
_cell.length_c   1.000
_cell.angle_alpha   90.00
_cell.angle_beta   90.00
_cell.angle_gamma   90.00
#
_symmetry.space_group_name_H-M   'P 1'
#
loop_
_entity.id
_entity.type
_entity.pdbx_description
1 polymer ?
#
loop_
_entity_poly.entity_id
_entity_poly.type
_entity_poly.pdbx_seq_one_letter_code
_entity_poly.pdbx_strand_id
1 'polypeptide(L)'
;MVFDMHKLQKLSVLALKLNSKIVSAESCTAGLLSASLTEIPGSSAFFEQGYITYSNNSKTSVLGVENKTLKKYGAVSEQVAKQMAKGALKRSNSTIAISITGIAGPGGSDYKPEGLVCFAVTKINGKTRTETMEYGPIGRSKVRS
;
A
#
# COMPACT_ATOMS: atom_id res chain seq x y z
N MET A 1 -5.56 13.46 11.85
CA MET A 1 -5.54 12.84 10.52
C MET A 1 -6.95 12.92 9.98
N VAL A 2 -7.12 13.44 8.78
CA VAL A 2 -8.46 13.58 8.17
C VAL A 2 -8.48 12.68 6.94
N PHE A 3 -9.26 11.60 7.02
CA PHE A 3 -9.50 10.74 5.86
C PHE A 3 -10.58 11.35 4.96
N ASP A 4 -10.45 11.18 3.66
CA ASP A 4 -11.50 11.55 2.71
C ASP A 4 -12.67 10.54 2.81
N MET A 5 -13.58 10.80 3.73
CA MET A 5 -14.72 9.92 4.02
C MET A 5 -15.61 9.68 2.79
N HIS A 6 -15.70 10.65 1.87
CA HIS A 6 -16.51 10.49 0.67
C HIS A 6 -15.89 9.44 -0.28
N LYS A 7 -14.57 9.47 -0.47
CA LYS A 7 -13.86 8.45 -1.26
C LYS A 7 -13.94 7.07 -0.61
N LEU A 8 -13.78 7.01 0.73
CA LEU A 8 -13.89 5.75 1.46
C LEU A 8 -15.28 5.13 1.36
N GLN A 9 -16.34 5.93 1.48
CA GLN A 9 -17.71 5.47 1.30
C GLN A 9 -17.96 4.95 -0.12
N LYS A 10 -17.50 5.66 -1.16
CA LYS A 10 -17.60 5.17 -2.54
C LYS A 10 -16.85 3.84 -2.73
N LEU A 11 -15.65 3.71 -2.17
CA LEU A 11 -14.86 2.48 -2.22
C LEU A 11 -15.62 1.32 -1.56
N SER A 12 -16.17 1.54 -0.37
CA SER A 12 -16.92 0.50 0.37
C SER A 12 -18.15 0.02 -0.41
N VAL A 13 -18.93 0.94 -0.96
CA VAL A 13 -20.10 0.61 -1.80
C VAL A 13 -19.70 -0.22 -3.01
N LEU A 14 -18.63 0.17 -3.71
CA LEU A 14 -18.13 -0.57 -4.86
C LEU A 14 -17.58 -1.95 -4.47
N ALA A 15 -16.83 -2.04 -3.39
CA ALA A 15 -16.28 -3.30 -2.92
C ALA A 15 -17.40 -4.29 -2.56
N LEU A 16 -18.44 -3.85 -1.85
CA LEU A 16 -19.61 -4.66 -1.51
C LEU A 16 -20.38 -5.07 -2.76
N LYS A 17 -20.65 -4.14 -3.68
CA LYS A 17 -21.36 -4.44 -4.93
C LYS A 17 -20.64 -5.49 -5.78
N LEU A 18 -19.31 -5.47 -5.78
CA LEU A 18 -18.47 -6.39 -6.54
C LEU A 18 -18.07 -7.65 -5.75
N ASN A 19 -18.60 -7.81 -4.55
CA ASN A 19 -18.20 -8.89 -3.62
C ASN A 19 -16.66 -9.00 -3.49
N SER A 20 -16.00 -7.87 -3.39
CA SER A 20 -14.54 -7.79 -3.34
C SER A 20 -14.04 -7.74 -1.91
N LYS A 21 -12.94 -8.46 -1.65
CA LYS A 21 -12.18 -8.40 -0.40
C LYS A 21 -10.85 -7.70 -0.66
N ILE A 22 -10.49 -6.77 0.23
CA ILE A 22 -9.29 -5.93 0.12
C ILE A 22 -8.28 -6.36 1.16
N VAL A 23 -7.02 -6.47 0.74
CA VAL A 23 -5.84 -6.60 1.60
C VAL A 23 -4.90 -5.42 1.35
N SER A 24 -4.31 -4.88 2.41
CA SER A 24 -3.28 -3.84 2.31
C SER A 24 -1.87 -4.40 2.55
N ALA A 25 -0.86 -3.78 1.92
CA ALA A 25 0.55 -4.00 2.18
C ALA A 25 1.24 -2.65 2.34
N GLU A 26 1.56 -2.29 3.56
CA GLU A 26 1.98 -0.95 3.93
C GLU A 26 3.42 -0.91 4.43
N SER A 27 4.16 0.10 4.01
CA SER A 27 5.47 0.43 4.53
C SER A 27 5.44 1.78 5.24
N CYS A 28 5.64 2.90 4.54
CA CYS A 28 5.70 4.22 5.16
C CYS A 28 4.41 4.65 5.88
N THR A 29 3.26 4.15 5.47
CA THR A 29 1.96 4.44 6.08
C THR A 29 1.70 3.65 7.38
N ALA A 30 2.39 2.52 7.57
CA ALA A 30 2.41 1.74 8.81
C ALA A 30 1.01 1.45 9.40
N GLY A 31 0.05 1.08 8.56
CA GLY A 31 -1.32 0.73 8.97
C GLY A 31 -2.35 1.85 8.76
N LEU A 32 -1.97 3.02 8.27
CA LEU A 32 -2.90 4.13 8.07
C LEU A 32 -3.95 3.86 6.98
N LEU A 33 -3.58 3.16 5.90
CA LEU A 33 -4.56 2.71 4.91
C LEU A 33 -5.57 1.73 5.53
N SER A 34 -5.07 0.74 6.27
CA SER A 34 -5.92 -0.23 6.99
C SER A 34 -6.87 0.48 7.96
N ALA A 35 -6.35 1.43 8.74
CA ALA A 35 -7.13 2.24 9.65
C ALA A 35 -8.22 3.02 8.91
N SER A 36 -7.88 3.68 7.80
CA SER A 36 -8.85 4.45 7.01
C SER A 36 -9.99 3.59 6.46
N LEU A 37 -9.68 2.39 5.97
CA LEU A 37 -10.70 1.45 5.46
C LEU A 37 -11.65 0.99 6.56
N THR A 38 -11.14 0.86 7.79
CA THR A 38 -11.93 0.39 8.94
C THR A 38 -12.72 1.51 9.66
N GLU A 39 -12.55 2.78 9.28
CA GLU A 39 -13.43 3.89 9.72
C GLU A 39 -14.88 3.72 9.21
N ILE A 40 -15.08 2.97 8.14
CA ILE A 40 -16.41 2.71 7.60
C ILE A 40 -17.09 1.58 8.39
N PRO A 41 -18.25 1.83 9.03
CA PRO A 41 -19.02 0.78 9.67
C PRO A 41 -19.33 -0.36 8.68
N GLY A 42 -19.16 -1.61 9.13
CA GLY A 42 -19.35 -2.78 8.27
C GLY A 42 -18.15 -3.12 7.39
N SER A 43 -16.99 -2.50 7.60
CA SER A 43 -15.76 -2.72 6.83
C SER A 43 -15.29 -4.19 6.81
N SER A 44 -15.63 -4.99 7.82
CA SER A 44 -15.35 -6.45 7.84
C SER A 44 -15.93 -7.20 6.63
N ALA A 45 -16.92 -6.64 5.98
CA ALA A 45 -17.49 -7.23 4.78
C ALA A 45 -16.60 -7.10 3.54
N PHE A 46 -15.68 -6.09 3.50
CA PHE A 46 -14.81 -5.85 2.35
C PHE A 46 -13.31 -5.74 2.69
N PHE A 47 -12.92 -5.46 3.92
CA PHE A 47 -11.52 -5.43 4.35
C PHE A 47 -11.15 -6.73 5.05
N GLU A 48 -10.13 -7.42 4.57
CA GLU A 48 -9.69 -8.73 5.09
C GLU A 48 -8.60 -8.60 6.13
N GLN A 49 -7.48 -8.00 5.73
CA GLN A 49 -6.30 -7.84 6.58
C GLN A 49 -5.32 -6.81 6.02
N GLY A 50 -4.36 -6.39 6.85
CA GLY A 50 -3.24 -5.55 6.45
C GLY A 50 -1.90 -6.15 6.86
N TYR A 51 -0.90 -6.04 5.97
CA TYR A 51 0.49 -6.35 6.23
C TYR A 51 1.28 -5.06 6.42
N ILE A 52 1.94 -4.90 7.56
CA ILE A 52 2.87 -3.81 7.80
C ILE A 52 4.27 -4.36 7.66
N THR A 53 4.93 -4.06 6.54
CA THR A 53 6.28 -4.53 6.19
C THR A 53 7.22 -3.35 6.06
N TYR A 54 7.71 -2.86 7.20
CA TYR A 54 8.46 -1.61 7.26
C TYR A 54 9.91 -1.77 6.81
N SER A 55 10.58 -2.83 7.22
CA SER A 55 11.96 -3.14 6.82
C SER A 55 12.03 -3.89 5.49
N ASN A 56 13.19 -3.88 4.83
CA ASN A 56 13.42 -4.69 3.63
C ASN A 56 13.32 -6.18 3.93
N ASN A 57 13.82 -6.60 5.10
CA ASN A 57 13.71 -8.00 5.53
C ASN A 57 12.26 -8.44 5.67
N SER A 58 11.39 -7.62 6.29
CA SER A 58 9.96 -7.95 6.41
C SER A 58 9.24 -7.96 5.05
N LYS A 59 9.62 -7.10 4.10
CA LYS A 59 9.10 -7.15 2.73
C LYS A 59 9.41 -8.50 2.07
N THR A 60 10.62 -9.00 2.27
CA THR A 60 11.04 -10.30 1.71
C THR A 60 10.39 -11.47 2.45
N SER A 61 10.52 -11.53 3.76
CA SER A 61 10.06 -12.68 4.56
C SER A 61 8.54 -12.80 4.60
N VAL A 62 7.81 -11.68 4.70
CA VAL A 62 6.35 -11.69 4.84
C VAL A 62 5.65 -11.66 3.48
N LEU A 63 6.11 -10.85 2.54
CA LEU A 63 5.42 -10.64 1.26
C LEU A 63 6.11 -11.32 0.06
N GLY A 64 7.33 -11.83 0.24
CA GLY A 64 8.09 -12.47 -0.83
C GLY A 64 8.64 -11.48 -1.85
N VAL A 65 8.89 -10.24 -1.45
CA VAL A 65 9.62 -9.27 -2.29
C VAL A 65 11.03 -9.79 -2.52
N GLU A 66 11.46 -9.85 -3.77
CA GLU A 66 12.74 -10.41 -4.13
C GLU A 66 13.91 -9.48 -3.75
N ASN A 67 14.94 -10.03 -3.11
CA ASN A 67 16.13 -9.27 -2.75
C ASN A 67 16.82 -8.61 -3.96
N LYS A 68 16.80 -9.26 -5.13
CA LYS A 68 17.34 -8.67 -6.37
C LYS A 68 16.58 -7.41 -6.79
N THR A 69 15.25 -7.37 -6.58
CA THR A 69 14.41 -6.21 -6.88
C THR A 69 14.70 -5.06 -5.91
N LEU A 70 14.81 -5.36 -4.62
CA LEU A 70 15.20 -4.38 -3.59
C LEU A 70 16.59 -3.78 -3.87
N LYS A 71 17.57 -4.62 -4.25
CA LYS A 71 18.93 -4.15 -4.57
C LYS A 71 18.97 -3.28 -5.83
N LYS A 72 18.21 -3.64 -6.86
CA LYS A 72 18.24 -2.96 -8.15
C LYS A 72 17.46 -1.65 -8.16
N TYR A 73 16.27 -1.62 -7.55
CA TYR A 73 15.33 -0.51 -7.65
C TYR A 73 15.15 0.27 -6.33
N GLY A 74 15.61 -0.28 -5.21
CA GLY A 74 15.34 0.24 -3.87
C GLY A 74 13.95 -0.11 -3.37
N ALA A 75 13.75 0.04 -2.06
CA ALA A 75 12.47 -0.26 -1.41
C ALA A 75 11.32 0.62 -1.91
N VAL A 76 11.61 1.88 -2.27
CA VAL A 76 10.63 2.83 -2.79
C VAL A 76 10.71 2.83 -4.31
N SER A 77 9.96 1.93 -4.91
CA SER A 77 9.87 1.75 -6.36
C SER A 77 8.56 1.07 -6.73
N GLU A 78 8.10 1.29 -7.96
CA GLU A 78 6.90 0.61 -8.47
C GLU A 78 7.09 -0.91 -8.54
N GLN A 79 8.33 -1.36 -8.84
CA GLN A 79 8.66 -2.78 -8.87
C GLN A 79 8.46 -3.44 -7.50
N VAL A 80 8.91 -2.79 -6.43
CA VAL A 80 8.73 -3.27 -5.06
C VAL A 80 7.26 -3.17 -4.64
N ALA A 81 6.59 -2.04 -4.91
CA ALA A 81 5.16 -1.90 -4.65
C ALA A 81 4.34 -3.00 -5.33
N LYS A 82 4.62 -3.29 -6.60
CA LYS A 82 3.98 -4.39 -7.35
C LYS A 82 4.19 -5.75 -6.69
N GLN A 83 5.40 -6.05 -6.24
CA GLN A 83 5.69 -7.32 -5.55
C GLN A 83 5.03 -7.38 -4.17
N MET A 84 4.98 -6.28 -3.43
CA MET A 84 4.26 -6.18 -2.16
C MET A 84 2.76 -6.49 -2.34
N ALA A 85 2.10 -5.84 -3.31
CA ALA A 85 0.69 -6.07 -3.59
C ALA A 85 0.40 -7.52 -4.00
N LYS A 86 1.20 -8.08 -4.92
CA LYS A 86 1.07 -9.48 -5.35
C LYS A 86 1.31 -10.46 -4.20
N GLY A 87 2.30 -10.19 -3.36
CA GLY A 87 2.61 -11.00 -2.20
C GLY A 87 1.48 -11.00 -1.17
N ALA A 88 0.88 -9.85 -0.90
CA ALA A 88 -0.26 -9.72 -0.01
C ALA A 88 -1.49 -10.47 -0.56
N LEU A 89 -1.78 -10.30 -1.85
CA LEU A 89 -2.89 -10.99 -2.49
C LEU A 89 -2.75 -12.52 -2.42
N LYS A 90 -1.55 -13.03 -2.70
CA LYS A 90 -1.27 -14.47 -2.65
C LYS A 90 -1.42 -15.08 -1.25
N ARG A 91 -1.22 -14.27 -0.20
CA ARG A 91 -1.23 -14.70 1.22
C ARG A 91 -2.51 -14.40 1.96
N SER A 92 -3.54 -13.99 1.24
CA SER A 92 -4.85 -13.64 1.81
C SER A 92 -5.98 -14.24 0.98
N ASN A 93 -7.17 -14.27 1.54
CA ASN A 93 -8.40 -14.62 0.81
C ASN A 93 -9.03 -13.40 0.12
N SER A 94 -8.20 -12.45 -0.28
CA SER A 94 -8.65 -11.21 -0.90
C SER A 94 -8.71 -11.31 -2.42
N THR A 95 -9.49 -10.43 -3.03
CA THR A 95 -9.60 -10.31 -4.49
C THR A 95 -8.84 -9.11 -5.02
N ILE A 96 -8.53 -8.15 -4.16
CA ILE A 96 -7.78 -6.92 -4.47
C ILE A 96 -6.74 -6.70 -3.38
N ALA A 97 -5.51 -6.36 -3.80
CA ALA A 97 -4.47 -5.89 -2.89
C ALA A 97 -4.03 -4.49 -3.26
N ILE A 98 -3.78 -3.67 -2.25
CA ILE A 98 -3.24 -2.32 -2.36
C ILE A 98 -1.91 -2.29 -1.61
N SER A 99 -0.86 -1.76 -2.23
CA SER A 99 0.42 -1.58 -1.56
C SER A 99 0.91 -0.14 -1.61
N ILE A 100 1.65 0.27 -0.57
CA ILE A 100 2.24 1.60 -0.43
C ILE A 100 3.65 1.47 0.11
N THR A 101 4.62 2.06 -0.58
CA THR A 101 5.99 2.22 -0.12
C THR A 101 6.48 3.62 -0.46
N GLY A 102 7.18 4.30 0.46
CA GLY A 102 7.53 5.70 0.25
C GLY A 102 8.56 6.24 1.24
N ILE A 103 9.03 7.44 0.95
CA ILE A 103 9.92 8.23 1.79
C ILE A 103 9.12 9.38 2.41
N ALA A 104 8.67 9.16 3.64
CA ALA A 104 7.84 10.15 4.32
C ALA A 104 8.63 11.35 4.90
N GLY A 105 9.96 11.24 4.97
CA GLY A 105 10.83 12.25 5.56
C GLY A 105 10.95 12.16 7.10
N PRO A 106 11.70 13.07 7.74
CA PRO A 106 12.43 14.16 7.10
C PRO A 106 13.64 13.68 6.29
N GLY A 107 13.87 14.33 5.17
CA GLY A 107 14.96 13.99 4.23
C GLY A 107 14.64 12.85 3.28
N GLY A 108 15.38 12.80 2.19
CA GLY A 108 15.31 11.73 1.20
C GLY A 108 16.19 10.53 1.57
N SER A 109 16.28 9.56 0.67
CA SER A 109 17.33 8.54 0.66
C SER A 109 18.52 9.02 -0.21
N ASP A 110 19.59 8.19 -0.29
CA ASP A 110 20.76 8.51 -1.12
C ASP A 110 20.43 8.77 -2.60
N TYR A 111 19.32 8.22 -3.09
CA TYR A 111 18.96 8.24 -4.50
C TYR A 111 17.57 8.80 -4.81
N LYS A 112 16.73 9.03 -3.80
CA LYS A 112 15.32 9.41 -4.00
C LYS A 112 14.90 10.51 -3.02
N PRO A 113 14.06 11.46 -3.49
CA PRO A 113 13.67 12.61 -2.68
C PRO A 113 12.65 12.25 -1.58
N GLU A 114 12.58 13.11 -0.58
CA GLU A 114 11.47 13.11 0.39
C GLU A 114 10.14 13.33 -0.32
N GLY A 115 9.13 12.64 0.14
CA GLY A 115 7.79 12.73 -0.43
C GLY A 115 7.54 11.86 -1.66
N LEU A 116 8.52 11.07 -2.10
CA LEU A 116 8.32 10.08 -3.14
C LEU A 116 7.56 8.88 -2.56
N VAL A 117 6.41 8.53 -3.15
CA VAL A 117 5.58 7.40 -2.74
C VAL A 117 5.15 6.60 -3.96
N CYS A 118 5.35 5.29 -3.90
CA CYS A 118 4.95 4.35 -4.93
C CYS A 118 3.78 3.49 -4.44
N PHE A 119 2.79 3.36 -5.31
CA PHE A 119 1.58 2.60 -5.07
C PHE A 119 1.47 1.44 -6.05
N ALA A 120 0.81 0.38 -5.65
CA ALA A 120 0.33 -0.64 -6.58
C ALA A 120 -1.04 -1.15 -6.16
N VAL A 121 -1.86 -1.44 -7.15
CA VAL A 121 -3.14 -2.15 -6.98
C VAL A 121 -3.13 -3.37 -7.89
N THR A 122 -3.39 -4.53 -7.33
CA THR A 122 -3.51 -5.77 -8.09
C THR A 122 -4.84 -6.45 -7.79
N LYS A 123 -5.44 -7.03 -8.82
CA LYS A 123 -6.66 -7.82 -8.72
C LYS A 123 -6.35 -9.27 -9.00
N ILE A 124 -7.06 -10.19 -8.35
CA ILE A 124 -6.98 -11.63 -8.66
C ILE A 124 -7.29 -11.86 -10.13
N ASN A 125 -6.46 -12.63 -10.81
CA ASN A 125 -6.55 -12.90 -12.26
C ASN A 125 -6.56 -11.63 -13.14
N GLY A 126 -6.08 -10.51 -12.62
CA GLY A 126 -6.07 -9.22 -13.29
C GLY A 126 -4.68 -8.60 -13.43
N LYS A 127 -4.65 -7.45 -14.10
CA LYS A 127 -3.43 -6.65 -14.24
C LYS A 127 -3.11 -5.90 -12.95
N THR A 128 -1.82 -5.70 -12.68
CA THR A 128 -1.35 -4.78 -11.64
C THR A 128 -1.17 -3.40 -12.25
N ARG A 129 -1.72 -2.39 -11.59
CA ARG A 129 -1.45 -0.97 -11.88
C ARG A 129 -0.50 -0.44 -10.84
N THR A 130 0.44 0.40 -11.25
CA THR A 130 1.38 1.10 -10.38
C THR A 130 1.33 2.59 -10.65
N GLU A 131 1.65 3.38 -9.65
CA GLU A 131 1.71 4.83 -9.72
C GLU A 131 2.76 5.35 -8.77
N THR A 132 3.49 6.38 -9.19
CA THR A 132 4.46 7.11 -8.37
C THR A 132 3.98 8.55 -8.21
N MET A 133 3.93 9.00 -6.95
CA MET A 133 3.60 10.38 -6.59
C MET A 133 4.79 11.05 -5.91
N GLU A 134 5.05 12.29 -6.27
CA GLU A 134 6.07 13.13 -5.66
C GLU A 134 5.40 14.29 -4.92
N TYR A 135 5.19 14.10 -3.62
CA TYR A 135 4.56 15.12 -2.78
C TYR A 135 5.54 16.21 -2.34
N GLY A 136 6.86 15.94 -2.45
CA GLY A 136 7.89 16.84 -1.94
C GLY A 136 7.96 16.89 -0.41
N PRO A 137 8.73 17.84 0.15
CA PRO A 137 8.98 17.94 1.60
C PRO A 137 7.81 18.64 2.33
N ILE A 138 6.61 18.12 2.21
CA ILE A 138 5.40 18.65 2.87
C ILE A 138 5.27 18.21 4.33
N GLY A 139 6.21 17.42 4.82
CA GLY A 139 6.26 16.90 6.18
C GLY A 139 5.73 15.47 6.31
N ARG A 140 6.41 14.69 7.14
CA ARG A 140 6.18 13.26 7.36
C ARG A 140 4.70 12.87 7.59
N SER A 141 4.01 13.64 8.43
CA SER A 141 2.61 13.35 8.72
C SER A 141 1.71 13.50 7.49
N LYS A 142 1.95 14.55 6.67
CA LYS A 142 1.16 14.82 5.47
C LYS A 142 1.46 13.83 4.33
N VAL A 143 2.71 13.39 4.20
CA VAL A 143 3.06 12.36 3.19
C VAL A 143 2.42 11.03 3.51
N ARG A 144 2.25 10.71 4.80
CA ARG A 144 1.65 9.45 5.26
C ARG A 144 0.13 9.45 5.26
N SER A 145 -0.51 10.60 5.37
CA SER A 145 -1.98 10.75 5.34
C SER A 145 -2.49 10.94 3.92
#